data_11b0914d849cfd8952514b8fe8b7ad5b
#
_entry.id   11b0914d849cfd8952514b8fe8b7ad5b
#
_cell.length_a   1.000
_cell.length_b   1.000
_cell.length_c   1.000
_cell.angle_alpha   90.00
_cell.angle_beta   90.00
_cell.angle_gamma   90.00
#
_symmetry.space_group_name_H-M   'P 1'
#
loop_
_entity.id
_entity.type
_entity.pdbx_description
1 polymer ?
#
loop_
_entity_poly.entity_id
_entity_poly.type
_entity_poly.pdbx_seq_one_letter_code
_entity_poly.pdbx_strand_id
1 'polypeptide(L)'
;MINRYTTKELPLYAHIPGETPHPKKSGGHSEGVPDPVTQEINDSNWQTHEDYLYGVDLFNLKFYWESHVWWEAVWKACPKGPERDFIQGLIKVSAAALKSRMNEADIAKDHALRAHELMAAKFVSQQSAFGVSSHWWNTIKTTHDEPLELSFE
;
A
#
# COMPACT_ATOMS: atom_id res chain seq x y z
N MET A 1 18.67 -2.20 6.71
CA MET A 1 18.44 -1.04 5.82
C MET A 1 17.29 -1.36 4.88
N ILE A 2 16.33 -0.42 4.75
CA ILE A 2 15.18 -0.58 3.87
C ILE A 2 15.57 -0.13 2.47
N ASN A 3 15.36 -1.02 1.48
CA ASN A 3 15.63 -0.68 0.09
C ASN A 3 14.56 0.25 -0.46
N ARG A 4 14.97 1.25 -1.21
CA ARG A 4 14.09 2.14 -1.97
C ARG A 4 14.04 1.70 -3.42
N TYR A 5 12.84 1.74 -3.99
CA TYR A 5 12.61 1.39 -5.40
C TYR A 5 12.44 2.63 -6.29
N THR A 6 12.32 3.80 -5.67
CA THR A 6 12.26 5.09 -6.36
C THR A 6 13.20 6.08 -5.69
N THR A 7 13.43 7.21 -6.35
CA THR A 7 14.22 8.32 -5.79
C THR A 7 13.34 9.51 -5.42
N LYS A 8 12.02 9.33 -5.45
CA LYS A 8 11.08 10.40 -5.18
C LYS A 8 11.17 10.85 -3.72
N GLU A 9 11.05 12.17 -3.49
CA GLU A 9 11.12 12.76 -2.16
C GLU A 9 10.00 12.26 -1.27
N LEU A 10 10.32 12.00 -0.01
CA LEU A 10 9.34 11.54 0.98
C LEU A 10 8.55 12.71 1.55
N PRO A 11 7.29 12.48 2.01
CA PRO A 11 6.53 13.52 2.71
C PRO A 11 7.26 13.99 3.98
N LEU A 12 6.94 15.19 4.45
CA LEU A 12 7.56 15.78 5.63
C LEU A 12 7.27 15.01 6.92
N TYR A 13 6.14 14.32 6.98
CA TYR A 13 5.75 13.46 8.10
C TYR A 13 4.81 12.36 7.62
N ALA A 14 4.72 11.26 8.37
CA ALA A 14 3.74 10.21 8.12
C ALA A 14 2.45 10.57 8.85
N HIS A 15 1.33 10.67 8.12
CA HIS A 15 0.06 11.05 8.73
C HIS A 15 -0.50 9.94 9.62
N ILE A 16 -0.83 10.31 10.86
CA ILE A 16 -1.57 9.46 11.79
C ILE A 16 -2.80 10.26 12.23
N PRO A 17 -4.02 9.82 11.89
CA PRO A 17 -5.24 10.54 12.25
C PRO A 17 -5.30 10.82 13.75
N GLY A 18 -5.61 12.06 14.11
CA GLY A 18 -5.65 12.52 15.50
C GLY A 18 -4.31 12.95 16.10
N GLU A 19 -3.18 12.66 15.44
CA GLU A 19 -1.85 13.01 15.95
C GLU A 19 -1.11 14.01 15.08
N THR A 20 -1.31 13.99 13.76
CA THR A 20 -0.65 14.90 12.81
C THR A 20 -1.68 15.71 12.03
N PRO A 21 -1.30 16.84 11.41
CA PRO A 21 -2.21 17.57 10.53
C PRO A 21 -2.68 16.68 9.38
N HIS A 22 -3.96 16.79 9.01
CA HIS A 22 -4.46 16.08 7.82
C HIS A 22 -3.71 16.58 6.59
N PRO A 23 -3.12 15.69 5.77
CA PRO A 23 -2.23 16.11 4.68
C PRO A 23 -2.82 17.11 3.70
N LYS A 24 -4.13 17.05 3.44
CA LYS A 24 -4.81 17.89 2.46
C LYS A 24 -5.38 19.18 3.05
N LYS A 25 -5.38 19.32 4.37
CA LYS A 25 -5.93 20.50 5.04
C LYS A 25 -4.83 21.51 5.38
N SER A 26 -5.22 22.65 5.94
CA SER A 26 -4.29 23.73 6.30
C SER A 26 -3.18 23.19 7.22
N GLY A 27 -1.94 23.43 6.84
CA GLY A 27 -0.76 22.96 7.56
C GLY A 27 -0.35 21.52 7.22
N GLY A 28 -1.09 20.84 6.35
CA GLY A 28 -0.77 19.47 5.91
C GLY A 28 0.34 19.44 4.87
N HIS A 29 1.08 18.34 4.82
CA HIS A 29 2.23 18.21 3.90
C HIS A 29 1.85 18.21 2.42
N SER A 30 0.58 18.00 2.08
CA SER A 30 0.07 17.99 0.71
C SER A 30 -1.07 19.00 0.51
N GLU A 31 -1.09 20.05 1.32
CA GLU A 31 -2.07 21.14 1.19
C GLU A 31 -2.03 21.71 -0.22
N GLY A 32 -3.20 21.77 -0.88
CA GLY A 32 -3.32 22.30 -2.23
C GLY A 32 -2.76 21.42 -3.35
N VAL A 33 -2.18 20.26 -3.01
CA VAL A 33 -1.67 19.33 -4.01
C VAL A 33 -2.80 18.41 -4.47
N PRO A 34 -3.07 18.31 -5.79
CA PRO A 34 -4.12 17.40 -6.27
C PRO A 34 -3.72 15.93 -6.03
N ASP A 35 -4.73 15.06 -5.94
CA ASP A 35 -4.49 13.64 -5.85
C ASP A 35 -3.78 13.13 -7.11
N PRO A 36 -2.86 12.16 -6.96
CA PRO A 36 -2.13 11.66 -8.11
C PRO A 36 -3.04 10.94 -9.11
N VAL A 37 -2.69 11.06 -10.38
CA VAL A 37 -3.30 10.32 -11.48
C VAL A 37 -2.18 9.54 -12.16
N THR A 38 -2.42 8.28 -12.46
CA THR A 38 -1.38 7.42 -12.99
C THR A 38 -1.90 6.49 -14.09
N GLN A 39 -1.00 5.69 -14.64
CA GLN A 39 -1.32 4.72 -15.67
C GLN A 39 -1.68 3.37 -15.06
N GLU A 40 -2.28 2.50 -15.86
CA GLU A 40 -2.60 1.12 -15.50
C GLU A 40 -1.33 0.32 -15.20
N ILE A 41 -1.42 -0.59 -14.22
CA ILE A 41 -0.34 -1.52 -13.91
C ILE A 41 -0.67 -2.91 -14.47
N ASN A 42 0.36 -3.63 -14.93
CA ASN A 42 0.24 -5.01 -15.41
C ASN A 42 1.56 -5.77 -15.16
N ASP A 43 1.57 -7.05 -15.51
CA ASP A 43 2.74 -7.90 -15.29
C ASP A 43 3.96 -7.47 -16.10
N SER A 44 3.76 -6.70 -17.17
CA SER A 44 4.87 -6.21 -18.01
C SER A 44 5.47 -4.89 -17.54
N ASN A 45 4.74 -4.06 -16.80
CA ASN A 45 5.19 -2.71 -16.45
C ASN A 45 5.39 -2.44 -14.97
N TRP A 46 5.04 -3.37 -14.08
CA TRP A 46 5.11 -3.08 -12.64
C TRP A 46 6.51 -2.68 -12.17
N GLN A 47 7.56 -3.23 -12.78
CA GLN A 47 8.95 -2.95 -12.39
C GLN A 47 9.38 -1.51 -12.69
N THR A 48 8.68 -0.84 -13.58
CA THR A 48 8.97 0.54 -13.99
C THR A 48 7.80 1.49 -13.68
N HIS A 49 6.76 1.01 -13.02
CA HIS A 49 5.60 1.82 -12.66
C HIS A 49 5.93 2.63 -11.41
N GLU A 50 6.39 3.87 -11.62
CA GLU A 50 6.91 4.75 -10.57
C GLU A 50 5.94 4.93 -9.41
N ASP A 51 4.65 5.14 -9.68
CA ASP A 51 3.68 5.43 -8.64
C ASP A 51 3.37 4.20 -7.78
N TYR A 52 3.33 3.01 -8.39
CA TYR A 52 3.22 1.76 -7.65
C TYR A 52 4.43 1.56 -6.73
N LEU A 53 5.63 1.74 -7.29
CA LEU A 53 6.88 1.57 -6.55
C LEU A 53 7.04 2.59 -5.44
N TYR A 54 6.58 3.82 -5.66
CA TYR A 54 6.58 4.83 -4.62
C TYR A 54 5.64 4.47 -3.48
N GLY A 55 4.47 3.91 -3.81
CA GLY A 55 3.58 3.37 -2.79
C GLY A 55 4.26 2.30 -1.93
N VAL A 56 5.07 1.43 -2.55
CA VAL A 56 5.86 0.42 -1.83
C VAL A 56 6.91 1.07 -0.92
N ASP A 57 7.62 2.08 -1.43
CA ASP A 57 8.60 2.83 -0.62
C ASP A 57 7.93 3.44 0.61
N LEU A 58 6.80 4.12 0.40
CA LEU A 58 6.04 4.75 1.48
C LEU A 58 5.59 3.73 2.52
N PHE A 59 5.06 2.59 2.06
CA PHE A 59 4.63 1.51 2.93
C PHE A 59 5.80 0.98 3.79
N ASN A 60 6.93 0.70 3.15
CA ASN A 60 8.10 0.14 3.82
C ASN A 60 8.70 1.12 4.84
N LEU A 61 8.57 2.41 4.60
CA LEU A 61 9.04 3.46 5.51
C LEU A 61 7.97 3.92 6.50
N LYS A 62 6.85 3.21 6.54
CA LYS A 62 5.75 3.42 7.49
C LYS A 62 4.95 4.70 7.27
N PHE A 63 4.93 5.20 6.05
CA PHE A 63 4.01 6.25 5.60
C PHE A 63 2.72 5.58 5.09
N TYR A 64 1.98 4.94 5.98
CA TYR A 64 0.85 4.07 5.60
C TYR A 64 -0.32 4.84 4.99
N TRP A 65 -0.66 6.01 5.51
CA TRP A 65 -1.72 6.83 4.92
C TRP A 65 -1.32 7.28 3.51
N GLU A 66 -0.06 7.72 3.37
CA GLU A 66 0.47 8.20 2.09
C GLU A 66 0.57 7.07 1.06
N SER A 67 1.00 5.88 1.47
CA SER A 67 1.07 4.74 0.55
C SER A 67 -0.32 4.41 -0.01
N HIS A 68 -1.36 4.49 0.81
CA HIS A 68 -2.73 4.26 0.37
C HIS A 68 -3.17 5.27 -0.70
N VAL A 69 -2.77 6.53 -0.59
CA VAL A 69 -3.11 7.56 -1.59
C VAL A 69 -2.53 7.22 -2.97
N TRP A 70 -1.26 6.83 -3.02
CA TRP A 70 -0.59 6.49 -4.27
C TRP A 70 -1.11 5.18 -4.86
N TRP A 71 -1.34 4.17 -4.03
CA TRP A 71 -1.93 2.91 -4.50
C TRP A 71 -3.39 3.08 -4.93
N GLU A 72 -4.13 4.00 -4.33
CA GLU A 72 -5.49 4.31 -4.78
C GLU A 72 -5.50 4.89 -6.19
N ALA A 73 -4.51 5.71 -6.54
CA ALA A 73 -4.35 6.21 -7.90
C ALA A 73 -4.15 5.05 -8.89
N VAL A 74 -3.29 4.08 -8.54
CA VAL A 74 -3.06 2.88 -9.35
C VAL A 74 -4.35 2.05 -9.46
N TRP A 75 -5.06 1.87 -8.35
CA TRP A 75 -6.33 1.14 -8.32
C TRP A 75 -7.36 1.77 -9.26
N LYS A 76 -7.50 3.08 -9.23
CA LYS A 76 -8.44 3.81 -10.10
C LYS A 76 -8.10 3.65 -11.59
N ALA A 77 -6.82 3.48 -11.92
CA ALA A 77 -6.35 3.30 -13.28
C ALA A 77 -6.57 1.87 -13.81
N CYS A 78 -6.81 0.90 -12.93
CA CYS A 78 -6.98 -0.50 -13.33
C CYS A 78 -8.44 -0.80 -13.70
N PRO A 79 -8.69 -1.52 -14.80
CA PRO A 79 -10.03 -2.07 -15.06
C PRO A 79 -10.36 -3.16 -14.04
N LYS A 80 -11.64 -3.50 -13.91
CA LYS A 80 -12.08 -4.58 -13.03
C LYS A 80 -11.35 -5.87 -13.38
N GLY A 81 -10.84 -6.56 -12.38
CA GLY A 81 -10.12 -7.80 -12.54
C GLY A 81 -9.17 -8.09 -11.38
N PRO A 82 -8.39 -9.18 -11.48
CA PRO A 82 -7.47 -9.61 -10.43
C PRO A 82 -6.42 -8.56 -10.07
N GLU A 83 -5.94 -7.78 -11.03
CA GLU A 83 -4.94 -6.73 -10.82
C GLU A 83 -5.51 -5.62 -9.95
N ARG A 84 -6.72 -5.17 -10.24
CA ARG A 84 -7.40 -4.14 -9.45
C ARG A 84 -7.66 -4.62 -8.03
N ASP A 85 -8.13 -5.85 -7.89
CA ASP A 85 -8.39 -6.46 -6.58
C ASP A 85 -7.10 -6.60 -5.78
N PHE A 86 -6.01 -6.94 -6.42
CA PHE A 86 -4.70 -7.04 -5.79
C PHE A 86 -4.26 -5.69 -5.21
N ILE A 87 -4.37 -4.62 -6.00
CA ILE A 87 -4.01 -3.27 -5.54
C ILE A 87 -4.93 -2.85 -4.40
N GLN A 88 -6.23 -3.15 -4.49
CA GLN A 88 -7.15 -2.87 -3.38
C GLN A 88 -6.72 -3.61 -2.11
N GLY A 89 -6.23 -4.83 -2.25
CA GLY A 89 -5.67 -5.59 -1.14
C GLY A 89 -4.48 -4.89 -0.49
N LEU A 90 -3.55 -4.37 -1.28
CA LEU A 90 -2.42 -3.59 -0.77
C LEU A 90 -2.89 -2.34 -0.01
N ILE A 91 -3.91 -1.64 -0.54
CA ILE A 91 -4.53 -0.50 0.15
C ILE A 91 -5.07 -0.93 1.51
N LYS A 92 -5.74 -2.08 1.57
CA LYS A 92 -6.26 -2.62 2.84
C LYS A 92 -5.14 -3.00 3.81
N VAL A 93 -4.00 -3.49 3.33
CA VAL A 93 -2.84 -3.77 4.19
C VAL A 93 -2.32 -2.48 4.82
N SER A 94 -2.20 -1.41 4.02
CA SER A 94 -1.75 -0.13 4.56
C SER A 94 -2.74 0.43 5.59
N ALA A 95 -4.05 0.27 5.35
CA ALA A 95 -5.08 0.64 6.31
C ALA A 95 -4.96 -0.18 7.61
N ALA A 96 -4.71 -1.48 7.49
CA ALA A 96 -4.49 -2.36 8.64
C ALA A 96 -3.29 -1.90 9.47
N ALA A 97 -2.18 -1.58 8.80
CA ALA A 97 -0.97 -1.10 9.46
C ALA A 97 -1.21 0.21 10.22
N LEU A 98 -1.95 1.13 9.60
CA LEU A 98 -2.30 2.40 10.23
C LEU A 98 -3.19 2.19 11.46
N LYS A 99 -4.19 1.33 11.35
CA LYS A 99 -5.08 1.00 12.48
C LYS A 99 -4.32 0.33 13.61
N SER A 100 -3.36 -0.53 13.29
CA SER A 100 -2.48 -1.13 14.30
C SER A 100 -1.72 -0.06 15.08
N ARG A 101 -1.20 0.95 14.38
CA ARG A 101 -0.51 2.09 15.02
C ARG A 101 -1.43 2.92 15.90
N MET A 102 -2.71 2.96 15.57
CA MET A 102 -3.72 3.69 16.33
C MET A 102 -4.29 2.86 17.50
N ASN A 103 -3.72 1.68 17.77
CA ASN A 103 -4.18 0.75 18.80
C ASN A 103 -5.60 0.23 18.55
N GLU A 104 -6.01 0.12 17.29
CA GLU A 104 -7.28 -0.43 16.88
C GLU A 104 -7.09 -1.81 16.27
N ALA A 105 -6.62 -2.75 17.08
CA ALA A 105 -6.19 -4.09 16.65
C ALA A 105 -7.29 -4.91 15.96
N ASP A 106 -8.53 -4.81 16.43
CA ASP A 106 -9.65 -5.57 15.84
C ASP A 106 -9.96 -5.08 14.41
N ILE A 107 -9.95 -3.76 14.20
CA ILE A 107 -10.17 -3.16 12.88
C ILE A 107 -8.99 -3.51 11.96
N ALA A 108 -7.77 -3.46 12.48
CA ALA A 108 -6.58 -3.83 11.73
C ALA A 108 -6.68 -5.28 11.24
N LYS A 109 -7.10 -6.21 12.10
CA LYS A 109 -7.28 -7.61 11.75
C LYS A 109 -8.31 -7.81 10.64
N ASP A 110 -9.43 -7.13 10.71
CA ASP A 110 -10.48 -7.22 9.69
C ASP A 110 -9.96 -6.73 8.33
N HIS A 111 -9.24 -5.62 8.31
CA HIS A 111 -8.61 -5.11 7.09
C HIS A 111 -7.59 -6.10 6.53
N ALA A 112 -6.77 -6.71 7.37
CA ALA A 112 -5.77 -7.68 6.94
C ALA A 112 -6.39 -8.93 6.33
N LEU A 113 -7.45 -9.46 6.94
CA LEU A 113 -8.18 -10.61 6.40
C LEU A 113 -8.81 -10.28 5.05
N ARG A 114 -9.43 -9.12 4.92
CA ARG A 114 -10.01 -8.69 3.66
C ARG A 114 -8.95 -8.49 2.59
N ALA A 115 -7.81 -7.93 2.96
CA ALA A 115 -6.67 -7.78 2.04
C ALA A 115 -6.21 -9.13 1.49
N HIS A 116 -6.07 -10.11 2.37
CA HIS A 116 -5.66 -11.46 1.97
C HIS A 116 -6.62 -12.06 0.95
N GLU A 117 -7.93 -11.91 1.17
CA GLU A 117 -8.95 -12.39 0.22
C GLU A 117 -8.86 -11.67 -1.13
N LEU A 118 -8.74 -10.34 -1.12
CA LEU A 118 -8.70 -9.54 -2.34
C LEU A 118 -7.49 -9.86 -3.23
N MET A 119 -6.37 -10.23 -2.63
CA MET A 119 -5.13 -10.52 -3.35
C MET A 119 -5.05 -11.95 -3.86
N ALA A 120 -5.93 -12.84 -3.40
CA ALA A 120 -5.84 -14.28 -3.62
C ALA A 120 -5.78 -14.69 -5.09
N ALA A 121 -6.56 -14.02 -5.96
CA ALA A 121 -6.64 -14.39 -7.38
C ALA A 121 -5.29 -14.31 -8.10
N LYS A 122 -4.42 -13.38 -7.69
CA LYS A 122 -3.09 -13.22 -8.30
C LYS A 122 -2.12 -14.31 -7.87
N PHE A 123 -2.44 -15.07 -6.82
CA PHE A 123 -1.56 -16.12 -6.30
C PHE A 123 -2.05 -17.56 -6.61
N VAL A 124 -3.14 -17.71 -7.38
CA VAL A 124 -3.68 -19.03 -7.70
C VAL A 124 -2.66 -19.90 -8.45
N SER A 125 -1.90 -19.31 -9.37
CA SER A 125 -0.91 -20.04 -10.18
C SER A 125 0.46 -19.37 -10.19
N GLN A 126 0.67 -18.37 -9.35
CA GLN A 126 1.91 -17.59 -9.31
C GLN A 126 2.44 -17.54 -7.88
N GLN A 127 3.77 -17.56 -7.72
CA GLN A 127 4.42 -17.40 -6.43
C GLN A 127 4.72 -15.94 -6.12
N SER A 128 4.59 -15.07 -7.10
CA SER A 128 4.75 -13.63 -6.91
C SER A 128 3.78 -12.87 -7.81
N ALA A 129 3.36 -11.69 -7.37
CA ALA A 129 2.49 -10.80 -8.12
C ALA A 129 2.99 -9.36 -7.92
N PHE A 130 3.32 -8.67 -9.02
CA PHE A 130 3.90 -7.33 -8.99
C PHE A 130 5.07 -7.22 -7.99
N GLY A 131 5.91 -8.26 -7.95
CA GLY A 131 7.06 -8.36 -7.06
C GLY A 131 6.76 -8.83 -5.64
N VAL A 132 5.50 -8.94 -5.26
CA VAL A 132 5.08 -9.38 -3.93
C VAL A 132 5.03 -10.91 -3.89
N SER A 133 5.75 -11.52 -2.94
CA SER A 133 5.79 -12.98 -2.83
C SER A 133 4.53 -13.54 -2.18
N SER A 134 4.20 -14.79 -2.51
CA SER A 134 3.11 -15.51 -1.84
C SER A 134 3.41 -15.72 -0.36
N HIS A 135 4.69 -15.80 0.02
CA HIS A 135 5.09 -15.88 1.42
C HIS A 135 4.64 -14.63 2.19
N TRP A 136 4.96 -13.43 1.66
CA TRP A 136 4.54 -12.17 2.28
C TRP A 136 3.01 -12.10 2.36
N TRP A 137 2.32 -12.45 1.28
CA TRP A 137 0.85 -12.47 1.22
C TRP A 137 0.26 -13.35 2.34
N ASN A 138 0.86 -14.52 2.59
CA ASN A 138 0.39 -15.40 3.66
C ASN A 138 0.67 -14.85 5.06
N THR A 139 1.68 -14.00 5.24
CA THR A 139 1.95 -13.39 6.56
C THR A 139 0.88 -12.39 6.98
N ILE A 140 0.17 -11.79 6.04
CA ILE A 140 -0.83 -10.74 6.33
C ILE A 140 -1.89 -11.26 7.30
N LYS A 141 -2.42 -12.44 7.05
CA LYS A 141 -3.54 -13.00 7.82
C LYS A 141 -3.16 -13.47 9.23
N THR A 142 -1.87 -13.64 9.50
CA THR A 142 -1.38 -14.15 10.79
C THR A 142 -0.70 -13.08 11.63
N THR A 143 -0.48 -11.90 11.06
CA THR A 143 0.18 -10.79 11.75
C THR A 143 -0.84 -10.00 12.56
N HIS A 144 -0.55 -9.85 13.86
CA HIS A 144 -1.38 -9.04 14.77
C HIS A 144 -0.79 -7.64 14.98
N ASP A 145 0.40 -7.41 14.45
CA ASP A 145 1.14 -6.16 14.53
C ASP A 145 1.28 -5.53 13.14
N GLU A 146 2.19 -4.57 13.00
CA GLU A 146 2.48 -3.98 11.69
C GLU A 146 3.00 -5.05 10.73
N PRO A 147 2.60 -5.01 9.45
CA PRO A 147 3.04 -5.99 8.48
C PRO A 147 4.53 -5.90 8.19
N LEU A 148 5.08 -6.98 7.66
CA LEU A 148 6.48 -7.02 7.22
C LEU A 148 6.67 -6.10 6.00
N GLU A 149 7.92 -5.67 5.82
CA GLU A 149 8.30 -4.89 4.65
C GLU A 149 8.09 -5.69 3.35
N LEU A 150 7.72 -5.00 2.29
CA LEU A 150 7.66 -5.56 0.95
C LEU A 150 9.05 -5.54 0.33
N SER A 151 9.59 -6.72 0.07
CA SER A 151 10.86 -6.89 -0.62
C SER A 151 10.60 -7.69 -1.89
N PHE A 152 10.92 -7.12 -3.04
CA PHE A 152 10.70 -7.78 -4.32
C PHE A 152 11.69 -8.91 -4.55
N GLU A 153 11.19 -9.98 -5.14
CA GLU A 153 11.97 -11.13 -5.55
C GLU A 153 12.19 -11.14 -7.05
#